data_bb7f7d720950925f6ceb5b870e2b7fd4
#
_entry.id   bb7f7d720950925f6ceb5b870e2b7fd4
#
_cell.length_a   1.000
_cell.length_b   1.000
_cell.length_c   1.000
_cell.angle_alpha   90.00
_cell.angle_beta   90.00
_cell.angle_gamma   90.00
#
_symmetry.space_group_name_H-M   'P 1'
#
loop_
_entity.id
_entity.type
_entity.pdbx_description
1 polymer ?
#
loop_
_entity_poly.entity_id
_entity_poly.type
_entity_poly.pdbx_seq_one_letter_code
_entity_poly.pdbx_strand_id
1 'polypeptide(L)'
;MPDGGLFRAARFRDVHLYGGFARSVFDGAVPYRDFFMEYPPGALAVFLPPEVFGSAHYNAAFKALMTLCGAATIVVVALLLAHLGATRARLWAALALLALSPIALGPISLNTYDAWPALLTVVALALLAAATPVAAFAVLGLAFAAKLYPIVLVLPASVFVWRTLGRSAALRSLAAFVTVAAVLVVPFLALAPHGLLESFRAQAGRSLQVESLGGSLLGVADRLGWYSATVLHRTGHTISYDLVGSLPRAIGVVSSVLQVLAVVGVTLLYLRRRDDLMRLAAAFAAVVAGFLAFTRFFSPQYLVWLIPLVVLLQPLEWMLTAAALVLAQAWFFHYGDVFSLGGHIWLVALRDLIVVALFVVLLRRCAVEDEHAVLLEDEAPVRVSS
;
A
#
# COMPACT_ATOMS: atom_id res chain seq x y z
N MET A 1 -24.73 -3.86 4.30
CA MET A 1 -24.02 -4.73 5.26
C MET A 1 -24.48 -4.36 6.65
N PRO A 2 -24.74 -5.30 7.55
CA PRO A 2 -25.30 -5.00 8.87
C PRO A 2 -24.32 -4.17 9.70
N ASP A 3 -24.86 -3.26 10.50
CA ASP A 3 -24.09 -2.44 11.46
C ASP A 3 -23.58 -3.23 12.68
N GLY A 4 -23.59 -4.55 12.59
CA GLY A 4 -23.13 -5.49 13.60
C GLY A 4 -22.12 -6.50 13.08
N GLY A 5 -21.44 -7.22 13.99
CA GLY A 5 -20.50 -8.30 13.68
C GLY A 5 -19.12 -7.84 13.22
N LEU A 6 -18.42 -8.72 12.51
CA LEU A 6 -17.02 -8.57 12.11
C LEU A 6 -16.70 -7.29 11.32
N PHE A 7 -17.67 -6.77 10.56
CA PHE A 7 -17.49 -5.58 9.71
C PHE A 7 -18.12 -4.31 10.30
N ARG A 8 -18.38 -4.28 11.61
CA ARG A 8 -18.98 -3.12 12.27
C ARG A 8 -18.07 -1.90 12.22
N ALA A 9 -18.58 -0.78 11.70
CA ALA A 9 -17.86 0.48 11.56
C ALA A 9 -17.64 1.26 12.87
N ALA A 10 -18.17 0.82 14.00
CA ALA A 10 -18.26 1.62 15.25
C ALA A 10 -16.92 2.15 15.80
N ARG A 11 -15.79 1.62 15.33
CA ARG A 11 -14.43 2.06 15.73
C ARG A 11 -13.67 2.78 14.61
N PHE A 12 -14.22 2.79 13.38
CA PHE A 12 -13.66 3.49 12.22
C PHE A 12 -14.43 4.78 11.95
N ARG A 13 -13.78 5.90 12.08
CA ARG A 13 -14.33 7.21 11.73
C ARG A 13 -14.04 7.62 10.29
N ASP A 14 -13.16 6.85 9.58
CA ASP A 14 -12.66 7.24 8.26
C ASP A 14 -13.79 7.42 7.24
N VAL A 15 -14.76 6.51 7.16
CA VAL A 15 -15.89 6.66 6.23
C VAL A 15 -16.72 7.91 6.54
N HIS A 16 -16.90 8.25 7.83
CA HIS A 16 -17.59 9.48 8.22
C HIS A 16 -16.79 10.73 7.85
N LEU A 17 -15.45 10.66 7.96
CA LEU A 17 -14.56 11.73 7.54
C LEU A 17 -14.63 11.92 6.02
N TYR A 18 -14.60 10.84 5.23
CA TYR A 18 -14.74 10.89 3.78
C TYR A 18 -16.09 11.45 3.35
N GLY A 19 -17.18 11.05 4.01
CA GLY A 19 -18.51 11.60 3.80
C GLY A 19 -18.61 13.07 4.15
N GLY A 20 -17.91 13.51 5.21
CA GLY A 20 -17.78 14.92 5.55
C GLY A 20 -17.10 15.74 4.46
N PHE A 21 -15.99 15.24 3.92
CA PHE A 21 -15.31 15.89 2.78
C PHE A 21 -16.19 15.94 1.53
N ALA A 22 -16.86 14.84 1.20
CA ALA A 22 -17.74 14.78 0.05
C ALA A 22 -18.89 15.79 0.17
N ARG A 23 -19.55 15.83 1.31
CA ARG A 23 -20.63 16.79 1.58
C ARG A 23 -20.16 18.23 1.46
N SER A 24 -19.02 18.58 2.08
CA SER A 24 -18.45 19.92 1.95
C SER A 24 -18.23 20.32 0.50
N VAL A 25 -17.75 19.40 -0.36
CA VAL A 25 -17.57 19.67 -1.79
C VAL A 25 -18.90 19.84 -2.50
N PHE A 26 -19.93 19.03 -2.20
CA PHE A 26 -21.27 19.17 -2.78
C PHE A 26 -21.97 20.47 -2.34
N ASP A 27 -21.62 20.96 -1.15
CA ASP A 27 -22.07 22.27 -0.63
C ASP A 27 -21.27 23.45 -1.22
N GLY A 28 -20.34 23.20 -2.15
CA GLY A 28 -19.56 24.20 -2.86
C GLY A 28 -18.23 24.58 -2.22
N ALA A 29 -17.82 23.93 -1.13
CA ALA A 29 -16.53 24.18 -0.51
C ALA A 29 -15.37 23.54 -1.32
N VAL A 30 -14.23 24.24 -1.39
CA VAL A 30 -13.05 23.81 -2.11
C VAL A 30 -12.09 23.10 -1.14
N PRO A 31 -11.71 21.83 -1.41
CA PRO A 31 -10.71 21.13 -0.60
C PRO A 31 -9.42 21.93 -0.45
N TYR A 32 -8.79 21.81 0.71
CA TYR A 32 -7.57 22.52 1.12
C TYR A 32 -7.72 24.05 1.29
N ARG A 33 -8.73 24.69 0.69
CA ARG A 33 -9.00 26.10 0.87
C ARG A 33 -9.98 26.36 2.02
N ASP A 34 -11.13 25.68 1.98
CA ASP A 34 -12.24 25.95 2.89
C ASP A 34 -12.31 24.91 4.02
N PHE A 35 -11.64 23.78 3.84
CA PHE A 35 -11.47 22.76 4.88
C PHE A 35 -10.15 22.00 4.68
N PHE A 36 -9.59 21.52 5.80
CA PHE A 36 -8.40 20.67 5.76
C PHE A 36 -8.75 19.27 5.24
N MET A 37 -7.99 18.78 4.27
CA MET A 37 -8.05 17.40 3.79
C MET A 37 -6.66 16.80 3.85
N GLU A 38 -6.48 15.70 4.62
CA GLU A 38 -5.18 15.05 4.80
C GLU A 38 -4.77 14.14 3.62
N TYR A 39 -5.69 13.86 2.70
CA TYR A 39 -5.48 12.96 1.57
C TYR A 39 -5.13 13.72 0.29
N PRO A 40 -4.33 13.15 -0.62
CA PRO A 40 -4.08 13.74 -1.92
C PRO A 40 -5.36 13.86 -2.77
N PRO A 41 -5.42 14.79 -3.75
CA PRO A 41 -6.64 15.11 -4.49
C PRO A 41 -7.30 13.93 -5.22
N GLY A 42 -6.53 12.95 -5.70
CA GLY A 42 -7.06 11.77 -6.38
C GLY A 42 -7.91 10.84 -5.49
N ALA A 43 -7.88 11.03 -4.16
CA ALA A 43 -8.77 10.34 -3.23
C ALA A 43 -10.24 10.78 -3.42
N LEU A 44 -10.48 12.00 -3.91
CA LEU A 44 -11.82 12.49 -4.21
C LEU A 44 -12.56 11.62 -5.23
N ALA A 45 -11.84 10.92 -6.10
CA ALA A 45 -12.42 9.98 -7.07
C ALA A 45 -13.29 8.89 -6.41
N VAL A 46 -13.01 8.54 -5.15
CA VAL A 46 -13.79 7.55 -4.40
C VAL A 46 -14.54 8.14 -3.20
N PHE A 47 -14.24 9.37 -2.81
CA PHE A 47 -14.98 10.05 -1.75
C PHE A 47 -16.26 10.70 -2.27
N LEU A 48 -16.26 11.30 -3.47
CA LEU A 48 -17.39 12.04 -4.01
C LEU A 48 -18.56 11.16 -4.50
N PRO A 49 -18.32 10.07 -5.29
CA PRO A 49 -19.43 9.31 -5.88
C PRO A 49 -20.45 8.76 -4.88
N PRO A 50 -20.09 8.29 -3.67
CA PRO A 50 -21.06 7.81 -2.70
C PRO A 50 -22.06 8.89 -2.22
N GLU A 51 -21.69 10.17 -2.20
CA GLU A 51 -22.56 11.27 -1.76
C GLU A 51 -23.72 11.56 -2.74
N VAL A 52 -23.58 11.15 -4.02
CA VAL A 52 -24.67 11.23 -5.02
C VAL A 52 -25.93 10.49 -4.56
N PHE A 53 -25.79 9.46 -3.72
CA PHE A 53 -26.90 8.71 -3.13
C PHE A 53 -27.45 9.36 -1.83
N GLY A 54 -26.89 10.50 -1.46
CA GLY A 54 -27.24 11.25 -0.24
C GLY A 54 -26.52 10.73 1.01
N SER A 55 -26.32 11.64 1.96
CA SER A 55 -25.53 11.40 3.18
C SER A 55 -26.06 10.24 4.03
N ALA A 56 -27.37 9.97 4.01
CA ALA A 56 -27.97 8.83 4.71
C ALA A 56 -27.48 7.47 4.15
N HIS A 57 -27.15 7.41 2.88
CA HIS A 57 -26.72 6.19 2.19
C HIS A 57 -25.21 6.15 1.92
N TYR A 58 -24.48 7.22 2.25
CA TYR A 58 -23.07 7.37 1.97
C TYR A 58 -22.24 6.15 2.38
N ASN A 59 -22.41 5.69 3.62
CA ASN A 59 -21.64 4.55 4.16
C ASN A 59 -21.87 3.25 3.36
N ALA A 60 -23.12 2.96 2.98
CA ALA A 60 -23.46 1.79 2.18
C ALA A 60 -22.90 1.89 0.76
N ALA A 61 -23.04 3.06 0.12
CA ALA A 61 -22.51 3.32 -1.22
C ALA A 61 -20.98 3.27 -1.26
N PHE A 62 -20.30 3.82 -0.23
CA PHE A 62 -18.84 3.74 -0.11
C PHE A 62 -18.35 2.28 0.02
N LYS A 63 -18.98 1.49 0.90
CA LYS A 63 -18.64 0.06 1.05
C LYS A 63 -18.90 -0.73 -0.25
N ALA A 64 -19.99 -0.43 -0.95
CA ALA A 64 -20.26 -1.02 -2.27
C ALA A 64 -19.15 -0.67 -3.26
N LEU A 65 -18.71 0.59 -3.31
CA LEU A 65 -17.60 1.03 -4.17
C LEU A 65 -16.29 0.31 -3.82
N MET A 66 -15.95 0.18 -2.53
CA MET A 66 -14.76 -0.57 -2.12
C MET A 66 -14.86 -2.06 -2.46
N THR A 67 -16.05 -2.64 -2.34
CA THR A 67 -16.31 -4.03 -2.79
C THR A 67 -16.11 -4.17 -4.30
N LEU A 68 -16.56 -3.20 -5.10
CA LEU A 68 -16.31 -3.18 -6.54
C LEU A 68 -14.82 -3.06 -6.87
N CYS A 69 -14.07 -2.21 -6.14
CA CYS A 69 -12.61 -2.14 -6.28
C CYS A 69 -11.95 -3.49 -5.98
N GLY A 70 -12.38 -4.17 -4.91
CA GLY A 70 -11.91 -5.52 -4.57
C GLY A 70 -12.23 -6.56 -5.65
N ALA A 71 -13.46 -6.55 -6.16
CA ALA A 71 -13.88 -7.44 -7.25
C ALA A 71 -13.07 -7.18 -8.54
N ALA A 72 -12.87 -5.92 -8.91
CA ALA A 72 -12.02 -5.56 -10.04
C ALA A 72 -10.56 -6.02 -9.83
N THR A 73 -10.04 -5.91 -8.61
CA THR A 73 -8.71 -6.42 -8.25
C THR A 73 -8.61 -7.93 -8.48
N ILE A 74 -9.64 -8.70 -8.09
CA ILE A 74 -9.71 -10.15 -8.33
C ILE A 74 -9.64 -10.45 -9.84
N VAL A 75 -10.40 -9.71 -10.66
CA VAL A 75 -10.40 -9.89 -12.13
C VAL A 75 -9.01 -9.59 -12.71
N VAL A 76 -8.40 -8.48 -12.34
CA VAL A 76 -7.06 -8.09 -12.85
C VAL A 76 -6.00 -9.10 -12.43
N VAL A 77 -6.02 -9.58 -11.18
CA VAL A 77 -5.10 -10.62 -10.69
C VAL A 77 -5.32 -11.95 -11.44
N ALA A 78 -6.58 -12.32 -11.72
CA ALA A 78 -6.88 -13.52 -12.50
C ALA A 78 -6.30 -13.43 -13.92
N LEU A 79 -6.44 -12.28 -14.58
CA LEU A 79 -5.87 -12.03 -15.91
C LEU A 79 -4.34 -12.07 -15.89
N LEU A 80 -3.70 -11.46 -14.88
CA LEU A 80 -2.25 -11.54 -14.70
C LEU A 80 -1.75 -12.96 -14.49
N LEU A 81 -2.41 -13.73 -13.61
CA LEU A 81 -2.04 -15.12 -13.34
C LEU A 81 -2.23 -16.00 -14.59
N ALA A 82 -3.31 -15.78 -15.37
CA ALA A 82 -3.51 -16.46 -16.63
C ALA A 82 -2.43 -16.10 -17.66
N HIS A 83 -2.07 -14.82 -17.77
CA HIS A 83 -0.98 -14.34 -18.63
C HIS A 83 0.37 -14.94 -18.24
N LEU A 84 0.63 -15.14 -16.94
CA LEU A 84 1.83 -15.77 -16.39
C LEU A 84 1.80 -17.32 -16.49
N GLY A 85 0.79 -17.92 -17.10
CA GLY A 85 0.69 -19.38 -17.27
C GLY A 85 0.45 -20.13 -15.96
N ALA A 86 -0.17 -19.52 -14.96
CA ALA A 86 -0.43 -20.16 -13.68
C ALA A 86 -1.34 -21.39 -13.85
N THR A 87 -1.04 -22.47 -13.12
CA THR A 87 -1.91 -23.66 -13.09
C THR A 87 -3.28 -23.31 -12.50
N ARG A 88 -4.32 -24.09 -12.86
CA ARG A 88 -5.68 -23.88 -12.32
C ARG A 88 -5.70 -23.90 -10.79
N ALA A 89 -4.95 -24.81 -10.17
CA ALA A 89 -4.87 -24.91 -8.70
C ALA A 89 -4.29 -23.62 -8.10
N ARG A 90 -3.18 -23.11 -8.66
CA ARG A 90 -2.55 -21.85 -8.22
C ARG A 90 -3.50 -20.66 -8.41
N LEU A 91 -4.17 -20.57 -9.56
CA LEU A 91 -5.14 -19.53 -9.85
C LEU A 91 -6.23 -19.50 -8.77
N TRP A 92 -6.91 -20.63 -8.54
CA TRP A 92 -8.00 -20.68 -7.55
C TRP A 92 -7.53 -20.42 -6.12
N ALA A 93 -6.35 -20.91 -5.73
CA ALA A 93 -5.78 -20.66 -4.41
C ALA A 93 -5.48 -19.16 -4.21
N ALA A 94 -4.88 -18.51 -5.20
CA ALA A 94 -4.59 -17.07 -5.16
C ALA A 94 -5.85 -16.21 -5.10
N LEU A 95 -6.86 -16.55 -5.92
CA LEU A 95 -8.15 -15.84 -5.93
C LEU A 95 -8.94 -16.06 -4.65
N ALA A 96 -8.90 -17.27 -4.07
CA ALA A 96 -9.53 -17.56 -2.79
C ALA A 96 -8.87 -16.73 -1.65
N LEU A 97 -7.54 -16.67 -1.60
CA LEU A 97 -6.83 -15.86 -0.63
C LEU A 97 -7.19 -14.36 -0.76
N LEU A 98 -7.22 -13.86 -1.99
CA LEU A 98 -7.59 -12.47 -2.27
C LEU A 98 -9.04 -12.19 -1.85
N ALA A 99 -9.97 -13.08 -2.20
CA ALA A 99 -11.39 -12.94 -1.86
C ALA A 99 -11.67 -13.08 -0.36
N LEU A 100 -10.87 -13.85 0.38
CA LEU A 100 -10.99 -14.04 1.83
C LEU A 100 -10.22 -12.97 2.63
N SER A 101 -9.30 -12.23 2.03
CA SER A 101 -8.50 -11.22 2.72
C SER A 101 -9.34 -10.13 3.43
N PRO A 102 -10.52 -9.69 2.93
CA PRO A 102 -11.40 -8.78 3.66
C PRO A 102 -11.89 -9.35 5.00
N ILE A 103 -12.06 -10.68 5.11
CA ILE A 103 -12.44 -11.34 6.36
C ILE A 103 -11.30 -11.24 7.37
N ALA A 104 -10.06 -11.47 6.91
CA ALA A 104 -8.87 -11.38 7.76
C ALA A 104 -8.59 -9.95 8.27
N LEU A 105 -8.99 -8.90 7.52
CA LEU A 105 -8.89 -7.50 7.94
C LEU A 105 -10.13 -6.99 8.69
N GLY A 106 -11.25 -7.71 8.59
CA GLY A 106 -12.49 -7.32 9.23
C GLY A 106 -13.00 -5.95 8.79
N PRO A 107 -13.35 -5.06 9.77
CA PRO A 107 -13.94 -3.75 9.46
C PRO A 107 -13.01 -2.84 8.67
N ILE A 108 -11.70 -3.04 8.74
CA ILE A 108 -10.69 -2.20 8.06
C ILE A 108 -10.90 -2.22 6.55
N SER A 109 -11.18 -3.39 5.97
CA SER A 109 -11.21 -3.62 4.53
C SER A 109 -12.22 -2.78 3.75
N LEU A 110 -13.40 -2.51 4.34
CA LEU A 110 -14.50 -1.81 3.67
C LEU A 110 -14.74 -0.40 4.22
N ASN A 111 -14.07 -0.01 5.31
CA ASN A 111 -14.23 1.30 5.93
C ASN A 111 -13.03 2.23 5.65
N THR A 112 -12.08 1.80 4.83
CA THR A 112 -10.98 2.60 4.32
C THR A 112 -10.96 2.55 2.79
N TYR A 113 -10.34 3.54 2.14
CA TYR A 113 -10.31 3.60 0.67
C TYR A 113 -9.12 2.90 0.03
N ASP A 114 -8.35 2.14 0.81
CA ASP A 114 -7.08 1.53 0.39
C ASP A 114 -7.21 0.50 -0.73
N ALA A 115 -8.41 -0.06 -0.94
CA ALA A 115 -8.71 -0.91 -2.09
C ALA A 115 -8.58 -0.17 -3.43
N TRP A 116 -8.82 1.15 -3.47
CA TRP A 116 -8.69 1.97 -4.67
C TRP A 116 -7.26 2.09 -5.16
N PRO A 117 -6.28 2.63 -4.39
CA PRO A 117 -4.90 2.69 -4.84
C PRO A 117 -4.26 1.31 -5.03
N ALA A 118 -4.69 0.26 -4.29
CA ALA A 118 -4.23 -1.10 -4.50
C ALA A 118 -4.69 -1.67 -5.85
N LEU A 119 -5.96 -1.43 -6.25
CA LEU A 119 -6.46 -1.76 -7.58
C LEU A 119 -5.64 -1.06 -8.67
N LEU A 120 -5.42 0.25 -8.54
CA LEU A 120 -4.64 1.01 -9.52
C LEU A 120 -3.21 0.46 -9.66
N THR A 121 -2.60 0.05 -8.57
CA THR A 121 -1.26 -0.55 -8.57
C THR A 121 -1.22 -1.85 -9.39
N VAL A 122 -2.18 -2.75 -9.19
CA VAL A 122 -2.19 -4.01 -9.93
C VAL A 122 -2.64 -3.83 -11.38
N VAL A 123 -3.50 -2.85 -11.68
CA VAL A 123 -3.83 -2.44 -13.05
C VAL A 123 -2.59 -1.93 -13.77
N ALA A 124 -1.77 -1.10 -13.12
CA ALA A 124 -0.52 -0.64 -13.71
C ALA A 124 0.43 -1.81 -14.04
N LEU A 125 0.55 -2.80 -13.15
CA LEU A 125 1.33 -4.01 -13.41
C LEU A 125 0.75 -4.81 -14.60
N ALA A 126 -0.57 -4.94 -14.70
CA ALA A 126 -1.23 -5.62 -15.82
C ALA A 126 -0.99 -4.89 -17.16
N LEU A 127 -1.00 -3.56 -17.16
CA LEU A 127 -0.69 -2.76 -18.34
C LEU A 127 0.79 -2.86 -18.75
N LEU A 128 1.72 -3.03 -17.79
CA LEU A 128 3.12 -3.34 -18.10
C LEU A 128 3.24 -4.74 -18.72
N ALA A 129 2.50 -5.72 -18.20
CA ALA A 129 2.41 -7.06 -18.79
C ALA A 129 1.88 -7.05 -20.23
N ALA A 130 0.91 -6.18 -20.51
CA ALA A 130 0.34 -5.98 -21.85
C ALA A 130 1.21 -5.07 -22.76
N ALA A 131 2.45 -4.77 -22.38
CA ALA A 131 3.37 -3.89 -23.11
C ALA A 131 2.81 -2.48 -23.44
N THR A 132 1.94 -1.95 -22.57
CA THR A 132 1.37 -0.59 -22.67
C THR A 132 1.91 0.34 -21.57
N PRO A 133 3.23 0.65 -21.57
CA PRO A 133 3.88 1.31 -20.43
C PRO A 133 3.39 2.75 -20.19
N VAL A 134 3.00 3.48 -21.24
CA VAL A 134 2.49 4.85 -21.10
C VAL A 134 1.18 4.85 -20.31
N ALA A 135 0.26 3.91 -20.60
CA ALA A 135 -0.98 3.74 -19.85
C ALA A 135 -0.72 3.28 -18.42
N ALA A 136 0.24 2.36 -18.22
CA ALA A 136 0.65 1.89 -16.88
C ALA A 136 1.12 3.05 -15.99
N PHE A 137 1.94 3.93 -16.53
CA PHE A 137 2.47 5.09 -15.79
C PHE A 137 1.41 6.18 -15.56
N ALA A 138 0.48 6.36 -16.51
CA ALA A 138 -0.70 7.22 -16.30
C ALA A 138 -1.53 6.72 -15.10
N VAL A 139 -1.77 5.40 -15.01
CA VAL A 139 -2.46 4.78 -13.88
C VAL A 139 -1.65 4.90 -12.59
N LEU A 140 -0.32 4.74 -12.61
CA LEU A 140 0.53 5.02 -11.45
C LEU A 140 0.46 6.49 -11.01
N GLY A 141 0.35 7.43 -11.95
CA GLY A 141 0.14 8.86 -11.65
C GLY A 141 -1.19 9.11 -10.94
N LEU A 142 -2.27 8.46 -11.38
CA LEU A 142 -3.56 8.48 -10.71
C LEU A 142 -3.47 7.82 -9.31
N ALA A 143 -2.79 6.68 -9.19
CA ALA A 143 -2.59 5.98 -7.93
C ALA A 143 -1.81 6.85 -6.93
N PHE A 144 -0.74 7.51 -7.37
CA PHE A 144 0.04 8.46 -6.56
C PHE A 144 -0.81 9.66 -6.12
N ALA A 145 -1.62 10.22 -7.02
CA ALA A 145 -2.52 11.31 -6.69
C ALA A 145 -3.67 10.87 -5.75
N ALA A 146 -4.01 9.58 -5.72
CA ALA A 146 -4.97 9.03 -4.76
C ALA A 146 -4.33 8.76 -3.39
N LYS A 147 -3.09 8.27 -3.36
CA LYS A 147 -2.31 7.98 -2.15
C LYS A 147 -0.82 8.00 -2.49
N LEU A 148 0.03 8.53 -1.63
CA LEU A 148 1.42 8.84 -1.98
C LEU A 148 2.31 7.59 -2.21
N TYR A 149 1.98 6.43 -1.60
CA TYR A 149 2.86 5.25 -1.65
C TYR A 149 3.19 4.73 -3.07
N PRO A 150 2.31 4.83 -4.09
CA PRO A 150 2.64 4.30 -5.42
C PRO A 150 3.86 4.93 -6.09
N ILE A 151 4.37 6.05 -5.56
CA ILE A 151 5.62 6.66 -6.05
C ILE A 151 6.81 5.68 -5.97
N VAL A 152 6.83 4.78 -4.96
CA VAL A 152 7.92 3.82 -4.81
C VAL A 152 7.96 2.78 -5.92
N LEU A 153 6.83 2.55 -6.61
CA LEU A 153 6.70 1.61 -7.73
C LEU A 153 7.26 2.18 -9.04
N VAL A 154 7.33 3.52 -9.15
CA VAL A 154 7.81 4.19 -10.36
C VAL A 154 9.25 3.81 -10.68
N LEU A 155 10.10 3.61 -9.66
CA LEU A 155 11.51 3.26 -9.86
C LEU A 155 11.67 1.89 -10.54
N PRO A 156 11.20 0.75 -9.97
CA PRO A 156 11.32 -0.55 -10.63
C PRO A 156 10.55 -0.62 -11.96
N ALA A 157 9.39 0.05 -12.08
CA ALA A 157 8.66 0.14 -13.34
C ALA A 157 9.47 0.87 -14.43
N SER A 158 10.15 1.97 -14.07
CA SER A 158 11.01 2.72 -15.01
C SER A 158 12.17 1.89 -15.50
N VAL A 159 12.80 1.15 -14.59
CA VAL A 159 13.89 0.21 -14.94
C VAL A 159 13.40 -0.85 -15.90
N PHE A 160 12.25 -1.47 -15.61
CA PHE A 160 11.65 -2.48 -16.49
C PHE A 160 11.40 -1.91 -17.89
N VAL A 161 10.70 -0.78 -18.01
CA VAL A 161 10.39 -0.17 -19.31
C VAL A 161 11.65 0.27 -20.05
N TRP A 162 12.62 0.84 -19.34
CA TRP A 162 13.89 1.25 -19.97
C TRP A 162 14.64 0.06 -20.59
N ARG A 163 14.70 -1.05 -19.88
CA ARG A 163 15.49 -2.23 -20.32
C ARG A 163 14.75 -3.04 -21.39
N THR A 164 13.43 -3.15 -21.31
CA THR A 164 12.62 -3.94 -22.26
C THR A 164 12.20 -3.18 -23.51
N LEU A 165 11.91 -1.88 -23.40
CA LEU A 165 11.35 -1.05 -24.48
C LEU A 165 12.20 0.17 -24.82
N GLY A 166 13.29 0.39 -24.10
CA GLY A 166 14.26 1.44 -24.35
C GLY A 166 13.95 2.79 -23.69
N ARG A 167 14.95 3.69 -23.78
CA ARG A 167 14.95 4.99 -23.11
C ARG A 167 13.75 5.88 -23.50
N SER A 168 13.42 5.91 -24.78
CA SER A 168 12.31 6.77 -25.28
C SER A 168 10.96 6.34 -24.71
N ALA A 169 10.71 5.02 -24.60
CA ALA A 169 9.50 4.50 -23.97
C ALA A 169 9.45 4.85 -22.47
N ALA A 170 10.57 4.70 -21.75
CA ALA A 170 10.65 5.06 -20.34
C ALA A 170 10.37 6.55 -20.11
N LEU A 171 10.96 7.44 -20.91
CA LEU A 171 10.74 8.89 -20.79
C LEU A 171 9.29 9.28 -21.07
N ARG A 172 8.66 8.70 -22.13
CA ARG A 172 7.23 8.94 -22.43
C ARG A 172 6.33 8.45 -21.30
N SER A 173 6.66 7.31 -20.71
CA SER A 173 5.93 6.75 -19.58
C SER A 173 6.04 7.64 -18.34
N LEU A 174 7.25 8.10 -17.99
CA LEU A 174 7.47 9.06 -16.90
C LEU A 174 6.72 10.38 -17.16
N ALA A 175 6.72 10.87 -18.38
CA ALA A 175 5.94 12.05 -18.74
C ALA A 175 4.44 11.83 -18.50
N ALA A 176 3.89 10.66 -18.87
CA ALA A 176 2.49 10.33 -18.60
C ALA A 176 2.17 10.28 -17.09
N PHE A 177 3.05 9.68 -16.26
CA PHE A 177 2.93 9.71 -14.81
C PHE A 177 2.86 11.15 -14.27
N VAL A 178 3.83 11.98 -14.66
CA VAL A 178 3.92 13.38 -14.21
C VAL A 178 2.70 14.18 -14.68
N THR A 179 2.27 13.99 -15.94
CA THR A 179 1.12 14.70 -16.51
C THR A 179 -0.16 14.37 -15.73
N VAL A 180 -0.46 13.09 -15.48
CA VAL A 180 -1.67 12.70 -14.76
C VAL A 180 -1.63 13.18 -13.30
N ALA A 181 -0.50 13.02 -12.64
CA ALA A 181 -0.33 13.53 -11.28
C ALA A 181 -0.49 15.06 -11.24
N ALA A 182 0.10 15.78 -12.20
CA ALA A 182 -0.01 17.24 -12.28
C ALA A 182 -1.45 17.70 -12.57
N VAL A 183 -2.16 17.07 -13.51
CA VAL A 183 -3.57 17.40 -13.81
C VAL A 183 -4.45 17.31 -12.57
N LEU A 184 -4.17 16.35 -11.67
CA LEU A 184 -4.95 16.16 -10.45
C LEU A 184 -4.52 17.09 -9.30
N VAL A 185 -3.25 17.46 -9.23
CA VAL A 185 -2.68 18.22 -8.09
C VAL A 185 -2.64 19.74 -8.38
N VAL A 186 -2.27 20.14 -9.60
CA VAL A 186 -2.05 21.56 -9.95
C VAL A 186 -3.30 22.43 -9.75
N PRO A 187 -4.53 22.00 -10.06
CA PRO A 187 -5.72 22.82 -9.77
C PRO A 187 -5.82 23.23 -8.30
N PHE A 188 -5.55 22.30 -7.39
CA PHE A 188 -5.56 22.58 -5.94
C PHE A 188 -4.35 23.38 -5.50
N LEU A 189 -3.21 23.20 -6.15
CA LEU A 189 -2.03 24.05 -5.92
C LEU A 189 -2.31 25.52 -6.32
N ALA A 190 -3.10 25.73 -7.37
CA ALA A 190 -3.49 27.08 -7.81
C ALA A 190 -4.58 27.69 -6.90
N LEU A 191 -5.57 26.88 -6.49
CA LEU A 191 -6.73 27.36 -5.71
C LEU A 191 -6.46 27.48 -4.21
N ALA A 192 -5.58 26.64 -3.66
CA ALA A 192 -5.35 26.47 -2.21
C ALA A 192 -3.88 26.09 -1.89
N PRO A 193 -2.87 26.87 -2.33
CA PRO A 193 -1.46 26.47 -2.21
C PRO A 193 -1.04 26.22 -0.77
N HIS A 194 -1.47 27.06 0.18
CA HIS A 194 -1.12 26.94 1.60
C HIS A 194 -1.73 25.67 2.21
N GLY A 195 -3.02 25.42 2.03
CA GLY A 195 -3.69 24.27 2.62
C GLY A 195 -3.25 22.93 1.99
N LEU A 196 -2.98 22.91 0.67
CA LEU A 196 -2.40 21.73 0.04
C LEU A 196 -0.99 21.43 0.57
N LEU A 197 -0.15 22.46 0.70
CA LEU A 197 1.19 22.31 1.25
C LEU A 197 1.15 21.88 2.73
N GLU A 198 0.19 22.39 3.51
CA GLU A 198 -0.03 21.97 4.90
C GLU A 198 -0.41 20.49 4.99
N SER A 199 -1.28 20.00 4.09
CA SER A 199 -1.63 18.58 4.00
C SER A 199 -0.39 17.71 3.76
N PHE A 200 0.48 18.06 2.83
CA PHE A 200 1.73 17.33 2.58
C PHE A 200 2.72 17.43 3.76
N ARG A 201 2.83 18.61 4.38
CA ARG A 201 3.67 18.81 5.57
C ARG A 201 3.18 17.99 6.76
N ALA A 202 1.86 17.91 6.96
CA ALA A 202 1.26 17.07 8.00
C ALA A 202 1.61 15.59 7.82
N GLN A 203 1.62 15.09 6.57
CA GLN A 203 2.05 13.72 6.28
C GLN A 203 3.55 13.51 6.49
N ALA A 204 4.39 14.41 5.97
CA ALA A 204 5.85 14.33 6.10
C ALA A 204 6.33 14.52 7.53
N GLY A 205 5.62 15.33 8.33
CA GLY A 205 5.94 15.66 9.72
C GLY A 205 5.42 14.66 10.75
N ARG A 206 4.80 13.54 10.34
CA ARG A 206 4.31 12.53 11.29
C ARG A 206 5.45 12.01 12.17
N SER A 207 5.19 11.94 13.46
CA SER A 207 6.10 11.36 14.45
C SER A 207 6.11 9.83 14.37
N LEU A 208 6.98 9.18 15.17
CA LEU A 208 6.97 7.73 15.32
C LEU A 208 5.69 7.31 16.04
N GLN A 209 4.81 6.59 15.35
CA GLN A 209 3.55 6.10 15.92
C GLN A 209 3.74 4.76 16.62
N VAL A 210 2.92 4.49 17.63
CA VAL A 210 2.92 3.25 18.42
C VAL A 210 2.81 2.00 17.53
N GLU A 211 2.04 2.07 16.46
CA GLU A 211 1.77 0.95 15.54
C GLU A 211 2.82 0.76 14.42
N SER A 212 3.94 1.49 14.45
CA SER A 212 5.09 1.25 13.57
C SER A 212 6.10 0.29 14.19
N LEU A 213 6.99 -0.33 13.40
CA LEU A 213 8.03 -1.23 13.91
C LEU A 213 8.82 -0.60 15.06
N GLY A 214 9.34 0.61 14.88
CA GLY A 214 10.09 1.29 15.93
C GLY A 214 9.22 1.61 17.15
N GLY A 215 7.97 2.00 16.92
CA GLY A 215 7.01 2.31 17.97
C GLY A 215 6.60 1.08 18.78
N SER A 216 6.26 -0.02 18.11
CA SER A 216 5.86 -1.26 18.78
C SER A 216 7.00 -1.89 19.56
N LEU A 217 8.25 -1.84 19.06
CA LEU A 217 9.42 -2.31 19.80
C LEU A 217 9.72 -1.46 21.03
N LEU A 218 9.54 -0.12 20.96
CA LEU A 218 9.66 0.73 22.15
C LEU A 218 8.52 0.47 23.15
N GLY A 219 7.30 0.19 22.67
CA GLY A 219 6.19 -0.21 23.53
C GLY A 219 6.46 -1.56 24.23
N VAL A 220 7.08 -2.50 23.54
CA VAL A 220 7.56 -3.77 24.14
C VAL A 220 8.66 -3.51 25.19
N ALA A 221 9.62 -2.62 24.88
CA ALA A 221 10.68 -2.26 25.81
C ALA A 221 10.12 -1.59 27.09
N ASP A 222 9.07 -0.78 26.95
CA ASP A 222 8.35 -0.18 28.06
C ASP A 222 7.70 -1.28 28.96
N ARG A 223 7.03 -2.25 28.35
CA ARG A 223 6.43 -3.39 29.07
C ARG A 223 7.46 -4.25 29.82
N LEU A 224 8.68 -4.34 29.31
CA LEU A 224 9.79 -5.06 29.94
C LEU A 224 10.53 -4.23 31.00
N GLY A 225 10.16 -2.97 31.19
CA GLY A 225 10.83 -2.05 32.10
C GLY A 225 12.21 -1.56 31.63
N TRP A 226 12.55 -1.75 30.35
CA TRP A 226 13.84 -1.33 29.76
C TRP A 226 13.81 0.12 29.28
N TYR A 227 12.63 0.66 29.05
CA TYR A 227 12.41 2.01 28.59
C TYR A 227 11.11 2.56 29.18
N SER A 228 11.01 3.86 29.38
CA SER A 228 9.75 4.51 29.78
C SER A 228 9.24 5.34 28.63
N ALA A 229 8.22 4.82 27.96
CA ALA A 229 7.64 5.44 26.78
C ALA A 229 6.50 6.41 27.15
N THR A 230 6.43 7.54 26.47
CA THR A 230 5.32 8.47 26.60
C THR A 230 4.57 8.55 25.29
N VAL A 231 3.27 8.25 25.33
CA VAL A 231 2.35 8.32 24.18
C VAL A 231 1.60 9.65 24.24
N LEU A 232 1.66 10.40 23.13
CA LEU A 232 0.87 11.59 22.92
C LEU A 232 -0.29 11.26 21.96
N HIS A 233 -1.51 11.36 22.46
CA HIS A 233 -2.71 11.31 21.62
C HIS A 233 -2.91 12.66 20.96
N ARG A 234 -2.66 12.75 19.65
CA ARG A 234 -2.96 13.94 18.87
C ARG A 234 -4.42 13.89 18.42
N THR A 235 -5.12 14.99 18.70
CA THR A 235 -6.49 15.25 18.23
C THR A 235 -6.46 16.53 17.42
N GLY A 236 -7.15 16.55 16.27
CA GLY A 236 -7.16 17.70 15.37
C GLY A 236 -7.38 17.25 13.94
N HIS A 237 -6.60 17.81 13.00
CA HIS A 237 -6.70 17.46 11.58
C HIS A 237 -6.34 16.00 11.30
N THR A 238 -5.41 15.42 12.07
CA THR A 238 -5.06 13.99 12.01
C THR A 238 -5.13 13.40 13.43
N ILE A 239 -5.72 12.22 13.55
CA ILE A 239 -5.72 11.48 14.81
C ILE A 239 -4.54 10.52 14.78
N SER A 240 -3.66 10.58 15.78
CA SER A 240 -2.51 9.69 15.90
C SER A 240 -2.09 9.46 17.35
N TYR A 241 -1.41 8.36 17.60
CA TYR A 241 -0.79 8.01 18.87
C TYR A 241 0.71 7.97 18.68
N ASP A 242 1.35 9.07 19.01
CA ASP A 242 2.76 9.31 18.75
C ASP A 242 3.60 9.06 19.98
N LEU A 243 4.73 8.37 19.83
CA LEU A 243 5.75 8.31 20.86
C LEU A 243 6.58 9.59 20.88
N VAL A 244 6.75 10.17 22.06
CA VAL A 244 7.46 11.44 22.24
C VAL A 244 8.77 11.25 23.00
N GLY A 245 9.77 12.05 22.68
CA GLY A 245 11.11 12.02 23.27
C GLY A 245 12.23 12.00 22.25
N SER A 246 13.47 12.02 22.74
CA SER A 246 14.68 12.03 21.88
C SER A 246 14.87 10.69 21.16
N LEU A 247 14.71 9.57 21.87
CA LEU A 247 14.87 8.22 21.31
C LEU A 247 13.80 7.90 20.24
N PRO A 248 12.48 8.09 20.47
CA PRO A 248 11.48 7.95 19.41
C PRO A 248 11.75 8.82 18.19
N ARG A 249 12.22 10.07 18.38
CA ARG A 249 12.60 10.93 17.25
C ARG A 249 13.77 10.35 16.46
N ALA A 250 14.82 9.88 17.14
CA ALA A 250 15.98 9.27 16.49
C ALA A 250 15.59 8.01 15.71
N ILE A 251 14.78 7.11 16.32
CA ILE A 251 14.25 5.92 15.65
C ILE A 251 13.38 6.30 14.45
N GLY A 252 12.56 7.34 14.54
CA GLY A 252 11.77 7.84 13.42
C GLY A 252 12.65 8.32 12.25
N VAL A 253 13.78 8.96 12.51
CA VAL A 253 14.76 9.33 11.46
C VAL A 253 15.38 8.09 10.84
N VAL A 254 15.85 7.14 11.66
CA VAL A 254 16.42 5.86 11.18
C VAL A 254 15.39 5.10 10.34
N SER A 255 14.14 5.00 10.78
CA SER A 255 13.05 4.37 10.02
C SER A 255 12.89 5.01 8.64
N SER A 256 12.90 6.34 8.54
CA SER A 256 12.79 7.02 7.24
C SER A 256 13.99 6.75 6.33
N VAL A 257 15.19 6.70 6.88
CA VAL A 257 16.40 6.33 6.12
C VAL A 257 16.30 4.89 5.61
N LEU A 258 15.93 3.94 6.49
CA LEU A 258 15.75 2.54 6.11
C LEU A 258 14.65 2.36 5.06
N GLN A 259 13.56 3.13 5.15
CA GLN A 259 12.48 3.13 4.15
C GLN A 259 13.01 3.52 2.75
N VAL A 260 13.81 4.58 2.67
CA VAL A 260 14.44 4.99 1.40
C VAL A 260 15.44 3.94 0.91
N LEU A 261 16.29 3.43 1.81
CA LEU A 261 17.28 2.41 1.49
C LEU A 261 16.64 1.11 1.01
N ALA A 262 15.49 0.71 1.58
CA ALA A 262 14.72 -0.46 1.14
C ALA A 262 14.25 -0.29 -0.32
N VAL A 263 13.63 0.85 -0.65
CA VAL A 263 13.14 1.12 -2.01
C VAL A 263 14.29 1.18 -3.02
N VAL A 264 15.36 1.91 -2.70
CA VAL A 264 16.55 2.02 -3.56
C VAL A 264 17.25 0.66 -3.68
N GLY A 265 17.44 -0.06 -2.58
CA GLY A 265 18.10 -1.35 -2.55
C GLY A 265 17.38 -2.41 -3.39
N VAL A 266 16.06 -2.51 -3.29
CA VAL A 266 15.25 -3.39 -4.15
C VAL A 266 15.41 -3.01 -5.62
N THR A 267 15.35 -1.71 -5.94
CA THR A 267 15.49 -1.24 -7.32
C THR A 267 16.88 -1.56 -7.89
N LEU A 268 17.95 -1.39 -7.09
CA LEU A 268 19.31 -1.73 -7.49
C LEU A 268 19.52 -3.24 -7.68
N LEU A 269 18.90 -4.07 -6.82
CA LEU A 269 18.92 -5.52 -7.00
C LEU A 269 18.16 -5.94 -8.25
N TYR A 270 17.01 -5.32 -8.50
CA TYR A 270 16.25 -5.54 -9.72
C TYR A 270 17.05 -5.18 -10.98
N LEU A 271 17.81 -4.07 -10.95
CA LEU A 271 18.70 -3.65 -12.05
C LEU A 271 19.79 -4.66 -12.42
N ARG A 272 20.22 -5.51 -11.50
CA ARG A 272 21.38 -6.41 -11.73
C ARG A 272 21.03 -7.67 -12.51
N ARG A 273 19.75 -7.96 -12.76
CA ARG A 273 19.28 -9.24 -13.29
C ARG A 273 18.42 -9.07 -14.55
N ARG A 274 18.10 -10.20 -15.23
CA ARG A 274 17.21 -10.21 -16.41
C ARG A 274 15.81 -9.70 -16.05
N ASP A 275 15.13 -9.07 -16.99
CA ASP A 275 13.82 -8.50 -16.81
C ASP A 275 12.76 -9.51 -17.22
N ASP A 276 11.97 -9.95 -16.23
CA ASP A 276 10.75 -10.68 -16.45
C ASP A 276 9.62 -10.09 -15.60
N LEU A 277 8.39 -10.40 -15.98
CA LEU A 277 7.18 -9.86 -15.33
C LEU A 277 7.01 -10.38 -13.90
N MET A 278 7.41 -11.62 -13.62
CA MET A 278 7.30 -12.20 -12.27
C MET A 278 8.27 -11.50 -11.30
N ARG A 279 9.48 -11.21 -11.76
CA ARG A 279 10.45 -10.43 -10.97
C ARG A 279 10.00 -8.98 -10.77
N LEU A 280 9.34 -8.37 -11.78
CA LEU A 280 8.75 -7.05 -11.60
C LEU A 280 7.64 -7.09 -10.53
N ALA A 281 6.77 -8.10 -10.55
CA ALA A 281 5.76 -8.30 -9.51
C ALA A 281 6.39 -8.47 -8.12
N ALA A 282 7.48 -9.27 -8.03
CA ALA A 282 8.25 -9.43 -6.79
C ALA A 282 8.89 -8.11 -6.35
N ALA A 283 9.46 -7.33 -7.26
CA ALA A 283 10.04 -6.02 -6.97
C ALA A 283 8.96 -5.03 -6.49
N PHE A 284 7.77 -5.03 -7.10
CA PHE A 284 6.63 -4.22 -6.64
C PHE A 284 6.23 -4.61 -5.20
N ALA A 285 6.06 -5.90 -4.93
CA ALA A 285 5.76 -6.38 -3.59
C ALA A 285 6.89 -6.03 -2.59
N ALA A 286 8.17 -6.17 -2.99
CA ALA A 286 9.32 -5.89 -2.15
C ALA A 286 9.43 -4.40 -1.78
N VAL A 287 9.26 -3.48 -2.74
CA VAL A 287 9.32 -2.03 -2.42
C VAL A 287 8.16 -1.61 -1.52
N VAL A 288 6.95 -2.16 -1.72
CA VAL A 288 5.81 -1.88 -0.84
C VAL A 288 6.05 -2.49 0.55
N ALA A 289 6.51 -3.74 0.64
CA ALA A 289 6.82 -4.38 1.92
C ALA A 289 7.92 -3.64 2.69
N GLY A 290 8.99 -3.23 2.02
CA GLY A 290 10.07 -2.44 2.62
C GLY A 290 9.61 -1.04 3.04
N PHE A 291 8.76 -0.40 2.23
CA PHE A 291 8.13 0.87 2.58
C PHE A 291 7.31 0.73 3.87
N LEU A 292 6.51 -0.33 4.01
CA LEU A 292 5.69 -0.59 5.19
C LEU A 292 6.51 -1.02 6.41
N ALA A 293 7.50 -1.88 6.23
CA ALA A 293 8.36 -2.38 7.31
C ALA A 293 9.07 -1.25 8.06
N PHE A 294 9.46 -0.20 7.34
CA PHE A 294 10.26 0.90 7.90
C PHE A 294 9.52 2.24 7.96
N THR A 295 8.19 2.25 7.72
CA THR A 295 7.43 3.50 7.89
C THR A 295 7.33 3.92 9.36
N ARG A 296 7.30 5.24 9.61
CA ARG A 296 7.08 5.79 10.96
C ARG A 296 5.64 5.67 11.45
N PHE A 297 4.70 5.34 10.55
CA PHE A 297 3.29 5.18 10.84
C PHE A 297 2.73 4.05 9.99
N PHE A 298 2.27 3.01 10.65
CA PHE A 298 1.83 1.79 9.97
C PHE A 298 0.40 1.41 10.39
N SER A 299 -0.56 2.06 9.78
CA SER A 299 -1.97 1.70 9.98
C SER A 299 -2.31 0.35 9.34
N PRO A 300 -3.20 -0.47 9.96
CA PRO A 300 -3.53 -1.81 9.48
C PRO A 300 -4.00 -1.89 8.04
N GLN A 301 -4.72 -0.86 7.56
CA GLN A 301 -5.23 -0.77 6.19
C GLN A 301 -4.13 -0.75 5.12
N TYR A 302 -2.89 -0.41 5.46
CA TYR A 302 -1.80 -0.38 4.48
C TYR A 302 -1.40 -1.78 3.99
N LEU A 303 -1.74 -2.83 4.74
CA LEU A 303 -1.56 -4.21 4.30
C LEU A 303 -2.38 -4.54 3.04
N VAL A 304 -3.48 -3.81 2.77
CA VAL A 304 -4.28 -3.96 1.55
C VAL A 304 -3.45 -3.76 0.29
N TRP A 305 -2.42 -2.91 0.34
CA TRP A 305 -1.55 -2.63 -0.81
C TRP A 305 -0.68 -3.81 -1.22
N LEU A 306 -0.34 -4.68 -0.26
CA LEU A 306 0.49 -5.88 -0.50
C LEU A 306 -0.30 -7.04 -1.10
N ILE A 307 -1.58 -7.19 -0.71
CA ILE A 307 -2.37 -8.39 -1.01
C ILE A 307 -2.37 -8.72 -2.51
N PRO A 308 -2.74 -7.81 -3.44
CA PRO A 308 -2.83 -8.13 -4.86
C PRO A 308 -1.48 -8.41 -5.51
N LEU A 309 -0.37 -7.96 -4.93
CA LEU A 309 0.98 -8.20 -5.42
C LEU A 309 1.52 -9.54 -4.93
N VAL A 310 1.30 -9.84 -3.65
CA VAL A 310 1.83 -11.05 -3.01
C VAL A 310 1.16 -12.32 -3.54
N VAL A 311 -0.13 -12.28 -3.87
CA VAL A 311 -0.85 -13.44 -4.40
C VAL A 311 -0.34 -13.89 -5.78
N LEU A 312 0.38 -13.04 -6.49
CA LEU A 312 1.07 -13.38 -7.74
C LEU A 312 2.32 -14.25 -7.49
N LEU A 313 2.84 -14.30 -6.26
CA LEU A 313 4.11 -14.92 -5.89
C LEU A 313 3.91 -16.34 -5.34
N GLN A 314 4.66 -16.75 -4.34
CA GLN A 314 4.69 -18.12 -3.82
C GLN A 314 3.95 -18.26 -2.48
N PRO A 315 3.63 -19.48 -2.02
CA PRO A 315 2.87 -19.70 -0.79
C PRO A 315 3.47 -19.10 0.48
N LEU A 316 4.80 -18.99 0.59
CA LEU A 316 5.44 -18.42 1.78
C LEU A 316 5.05 -16.95 1.98
N GLU A 317 5.07 -16.15 0.90
CA GLU A 317 4.67 -14.74 0.95
C GLU A 317 3.18 -14.61 1.25
N TRP A 318 2.34 -15.55 0.76
CA TRP A 318 0.93 -15.60 1.10
C TRP A 318 0.71 -15.83 2.59
N MET A 319 1.43 -16.82 3.18
CA MET A 319 1.32 -17.16 4.60
C MET A 319 1.76 -15.99 5.49
N LEU A 320 2.88 -15.36 5.17
CA LEU A 320 3.38 -14.20 5.94
C LEU A 320 2.40 -13.02 5.86
N THR A 321 1.85 -12.75 4.67
CA THR A 321 0.84 -11.69 4.51
C THR A 321 -0.43 -12.01 5.27
N ALA A 322 -0.95 -13.23 5.17
CA ALA A 322 -2.14 -13.68 5.90
C ALA A 322 -1.94 -13.57 7.42
N ALA A 323 -0.78 -13.99 7.94
CA ALA A 323 -0.45 -13.85 9.35
C ALA A 323 -0.42 -12.37 9.79
N ALA A 324 0.17 -11.48 8.98
CA ALA A 324 0.17 -10.04 9.27
C ALA A 324 -1.26 -9.45 9.29
N LEU A 325 -2.14 -9.88 8.38
CA LEU A 325 -3.55 -9.45 8.33
C LEU A 325 -4.31 -9.90 9.58
N VAL A 326 -4.18 -11.17 9.98
CA VAL A 326 -4.84 -11.72 11.17
C VAL A 326 -4.36 -11.02 12.43
N LEU A 327 -3.05 -10.78 12.57
CA LEU A 327 -2.49 -10.04 13.70
C LEU A 327 -2.97 -8.59 13.71
N ALA A 328 -3.05 -7.94 12.55
CA ALA A 328 -3.58 -6.58 12.44
C ALA A 328 -5.04 -6.51 12.93
N GLN A 329 -5.87 -7.48 12.56
CA GLN A 329 -7.23 -7.57 13.06
C GLN A 329 -7.28 -7.89 14.57
N ALA A 330 -6.46 -8.82 15.03
CA ALA A 330 -6.44 -9.24 16.44
C ALA A 330 -6.13 -8.07 17.37
N TRP A 331 -5.07 -7.30 17.11
CA TRP A 331 -4.75 -6.15 17.95
C TRP A 331 -5.75 -5.00 17.80
N PHE A 332 -6.35 -4.86 16.62
CA PHE A 332 -7.31 -3.78 16.37
C PHE A 332 -8.57 -3.88 17.26
N PHE A 333 -8.97 -5.08 17.66
CA PHE A 333 -10.02 -5.25 18.68
C PHE A 333 -9.60 -4.75 20.08
N HIS A 334 -8.30 -4.67 20.34
CA HIS A 334 -7.69 -4.22 21.58
C HIS A 334 -7.05 -2.83 21.45
N TYR A 335 -7.58 -2.01 20.53
CA TYR A 335 -7.08 -0.69 20.16
C TYR A 335 -6.70 0.19 21.37
N GLY A 336 -7.58 0.31 22.37
CA GLY A 336 -7.32 1.12 23.57
C GLY A 336 -6.15 0.61 24.40
N ASP A 337 -6.00 -0.73 24.53
CA ASP A 337 -4.89 -1.34 25.26
C ASP A 337 -3.56 -1.13 24.53
N VAL A 338 -3.53 -1.30 23.21
CA VAL A 338 -2.31 -1.07 22.41
C VAL A 338 -1.81 0.36 22.54
N PHE A 339 -2.70 1.35 22.43
CA PHE A 339 -2.29 2.76 22.50
C PHE A 339 -2.04 3.28 23.92
N SER A 340 -2.41 2.52 24.95
CA SER A 340 -1.93 2.72 26.31
C SER A 340 -0.67 1.90 26.65
N LEU A 341 -0.02 1.29 25.66
CA LEU A 341 1.12 0.38 25.78
C LEU A 341 0.83 -0.84 26.67
N GLY A 342 -0.41 -1.35 26.61
CA GLY A 342 -0.82 -2.55 27.33
C GLY A 342 -0.28 -3.85 26.71
N GLY A 343 -0.73 -5.00 27.22
CA GLY A 343 -0.21 -6.32 26.84
C GLY A 343 -0.36 -6.67 25.35
N HIS A 344 -1.36 -6.10 24.65
CA HIS A 344 -1.58 -6.39 23.23
C HIS A 344 -0.57 -5.71 22.28
N ILE A 345 0.35 -4.87 22.79
CA ILE A 345 1.45 -4.29 22.00
C ILE A 345 2.35 -5.38 21.37
N TRP A 346 2.43 -6.57 21.98
CA TRP A 346 3.14 -7.71 21.41
C TRP A 346 2.57 -8.19 20.08
N LEU A 347 1.24 -8.09 19.87
CA LEU A 347 0.61 -8.45 18.60
C LEU A 347 1.03 -7.49 17.49
N VAL A 348 1.18 -6.21 17.82
CA VAL A 348 1.67 -5.19 16.87
C VAL A 348 3.12 -5.46 16.52
N ALA A 349 3.98 -5.67 17.52
CA ALA A 349 5.40 -5.97 17.30
C ALA A 349 5.59 -7.25 16.47
N LEU A 350 4.81 -8.31 16.75
CA LEU A 350 4.87 -9.55 15.97
C LEU A 350 4.42 -9.33 14.51
N ARG A 351 3.32 -8.54 14.28
CA ARG A 351 2.89 -8.15 12.94
C ARG A 351 3.99 -7.43 12.18
N ASP A 352 4.66 -6.48 12.83
CA ASP A 352 5.73 -5.68 12.21
C ASP A 352 6.94 -6.53 11.85
N LEU A 353 7.34 -7.46 12.74
CA LEU A 353 8.43 -8.40 12.47
C LEU A 353 8.09 -9.36 11.33
N ILE A 354 6.82 -9.79 11.20
CA ILE A 354 6.37 -10.59 10.04
C ILE A 354 6.47 -9.79 8.75
N VAL A 355 6.14 -8.49 8.76
CA VAL A 355 6.29 -7.63 7.57
C VAL A 355 7.77 -7.44 7.21
N VAL A 356 8.67 -7.32 8.20
CA VAL A 356 10.12 -7.33 7.96
C VAL A 356 10.57 -8.68 7.36
N ALA A 357 10.10 -9.80 7.90
CA ALA A 357 10.41 -11.13 7.36
C ALA A 357 9.91 -11.27 5.91
N LEU A 358 8.70 -10.81 5.62
CA LEU A 358 8.14 -10.77 4.27
C LEU A 358 9.03 -9.92 3.34
N PHE A 359 9.45 -8.73 3.77
CA PHE A 359 10.38 -7.89 3.00
C PHE A 359 11.69 -8.62 2.69
N VAL A 360 12.29 -9.29 3.67
CA VAL A 360 13.54 -10.06 3.48
C VAL A 360 13.35 -11.21 2.48
N VAL A 361 12.23 -11.94 2.56
CA VAL A 361 11.89 -13.01 1.60
C VAL A 361 11.77 -12.44 0.18
N LEU A 362 11.03 -11.34 0.02
CA LEU A 362 10.84 -10.66 -1.27
C LEU A 362 12.15 -10.09 -1.82
N LEU A 363 13.00 -9.54 -0.95
CA LEU A 363 14.32 -9.02 -1.32
C LEU A 363 15.21 -10.14 -1.88
N ARG A 364 15.20 -11.32 -1.25
CA ARG A 364 15.93 -12.51 -1.73
C ARG A 364 15.42 -12.95 -3.09
N ARG A 365 14.10 -12.92 -3.36
CA ARG A 365 13.56 -13.22 -4.71
C ARG A 365 14.04 -12.25 -5.77
N CYS A 366 14.22 -10.97 -5.43
CA CYS A 366 14.80 -10.01 -6.35
C CYS A 366 16.29 -10.27 -6.62
N ALA A 367 16.99 -10.96 -5.70
CA ALA A 367 18.43 -11.20 -5.75
C ALA A 367 18.82 -12.53 -6.38
N VAL A 368 17.99 -13.58 -6.27
CA VAL A 368 18.30 -14.95 -6.76
C VAL A 368 17.88 -15.11 -8.23
N GLU A 369 18.69 -15.77 -9.03
CA GLU A 369 18.31 -16.31 -10.35
C GLU A 369 17.39 -17.52 -10.13
N ASP A 370 16.33 -17.67 -10.93
CA ASP A 370 15.58 -18.91 -10.98
C ASP A 370 16.50 -20.00 -11.56
N GLU A 371 16.98 -20.92 -10.70
CA GLU A 371 17.77 -22.08 -11.12
C GLU A 371 17.08 -22.92 -12.19
N HIS A 372 15.74 -22.87 -12.29
CA HIS A 372 14.98 -23.56 -13.34
C HIS A 372 15.15 -22.96 -14.74
N ALA A 373 15.50 -21.69 -14.88
CA ALA A 373 15.79 -21.10 -16.19
C ALA A 373 17.15 -21.53 -16.72
N VAL A 374 18.11 -21.74 -15.82
CA VAL A 374 19.47 -22.21 -16.19
C VAL A 374 19.44 -23.67 -16.62
N LEU A 375 18.65 -24.52 -15.98
CA LEU A 375 18.53 -25.95 -16.31
C LEU A 375 17.85 -26.19 -17.68
N LEU A 376 16.97 -25.28 -18.11
CA LEU A 376 16.31 -25.40 -19.43
C LEU A 376 17.19 -24.86 -20.58
N GLU A 377 18.18 -24.00 -20.31
CA GLU A 377 19.18 -23.57 -21.31
C GLU A 377 20.25 -24.64 -21.53
N ASP A 378 20.63 -25.43 -20.49
CA ASP A 378 21.58 -26.53 -20.61
C ASP A 378 21.00 -27.79 -21.30
N GLU A 379 19.67 -27.95 -21.35
CA GLU A 379 18.99 -29.06 -22.07
C GLU A 379 18.68 -28.71 -23.54
N ALA A 380 19.01 -27.54 -24.03
CA ALA A 380 18.81 -27.21 -25.44
C ALA A 380 19.73 -28.07 -26.31
N PRO A 381 19.21 -28.90 -27.25
CA PRO A 381 20.04 -29.78 -28.04
C PRO A 381 21.04 -28.98 -28.90
N VAL A 382 22.30 -29.32 -28.77
CA VAL A 382 23.38 -28.83 -29.63
C VAL A 382 22.95 -29.03 -31.09
N ARG A 383 22.66 -27.94 -31.81
CA ARG A 383 22.41 -28.02 -33.25
C ARG A 383 23.75 -28.44 -33.90
N VAL A 384 23.81 -29.71 -34.26
CA VAL A 384 24.86 -30.22 -35.12
C VAL A 384 24.64 -29.62 -36.51
N SER A 385 25.48 -28.69 -36.89
CA SER A 385 25.55 -28.16 -38.27
C SER A 385 26.05 -29.25 -39.19
N SER A 386 25.21 -29.77 -40.05
CA SER A 386 25.57 -30.54 -41.24
C SER A 386 25.70 -29.63 -42.45
#